data_1a16b4aba95c73093280f7b4b07d2d19
#
_entry.id   1a16b4aba95c73093280f7b4b07d2d19
#
_cell.length_a   1.000
_cell.length_b   1.000
_cell.length_c   1.000
_cell.angle_alpha   90.00
_cell.angle_beta   90.00
_cell.angle_gamma   90.00
#
_symmetry.space_group_name_H-M   'P 1'
#
loop_
_entity.id
_entity.type
_entity.pdbx_description
1 polymer ?
#
loop_
_entity_poly.entity_id
_entity_poly.type
_entity_poly.pdbx_seq_one_letter_code
_entity_poly.pdbx_strand_id
1 'polypeptide(L)'
;MSQATSQTRIMAFIEPGETQQQVQASVNSDGEFQLIIPEYGAGGAVRSVHAAAPDLILVDHQIGGQVSLDLVDELSTQFPEIPIVALLGEADSLQAQQYLLAGVRTFLIKPFTQISLLSTLRRVRELEARRMAAQPAGAVKQQEQAAPLQIMAVYSPRGGVGCSTIAINLAIALHEQLDVRVLLMEGKMIFGHLGLMLNLRPQNTIADLIPHAGALDDSLVEEVVSRHASGIDVLLGPPDLNVGQGIRPDDLYSVIKAVSRAYDVIVIDAGSFLNDNTVTLMDASDRVLLVTTPDLAALHDISRFIQLTRSLGFPPEKVLTVLNRAGMQGGVKVREIAGALNQLLFAQISEGNASVVRSLNRGVPLMFSSPHDKTGKDIQALALKLSAMLPGAAPEPEKDDRAKARPARDGNARPDYSRRHATALRLLRR
;
A
#
# COMPACT_ATOMS: atom_id res chain seq x y z
N MET A 1 -30.41 7.88 23.53
CA MET A 1 -29.48 8.87 24.08
C MET A 1 -28.43 9.12 23.02
N SER A 2 -28.51 10.27 22.35
CA SER A 2 -27.62 10.67 21.26
C SER A 2 -26.21 10.89 21.81
N GLN A 3 -25.23 10.13 21.37
CA GLN A 3 -23.82 10.44 21.63
C GLN A 3 -23.51 11.74 20.86
N ALA A 4 -23.26 12.82 21.60
CA ALA A 4 -22.74 14.05 21.04
C ALA A 4 -21.36 13.72 20.43
N THR A 5 -21.26 13.64 19.12
CA THR A 5 -20.00 13.55 18.38
C THR A 5 -19.23 14.83 18.68
N SER A 6 -18.15 14.76 19.45
CA SER A 6 -17.29 15.92 19.70
C SER A 6 -16.66 16.32 18.36
N GLN A 7 -16.91 17.57 17.95
CA GLN A 7 -16.33 18.13 16.73
C GLN A 7 -14.81 18.21 16.87
N THR A 8 -14.11 17.84 15.81
CA THR A 8 -12.64 17.98 15.73
C THR A 8 -12.26 19.45 15.58
N ARG A 9 -11.44 19.96 16.49
CA ARG A 9 -11.05 21.37 16.56
C ARG A 9 -9.80 21.61 15.71
N ILE A 10 -9.94 22.43 14.67
CA ILE A 10 -8.86 22.77 13.74
C ILE A 10 -8.41 24.19 14.01
N MET A 11 -7.16 24.40 14.36
CA MET A 11 -6.57 25.73 14.43
C MET A 11 -5.86 26.07 13.13
N ALA A 12 -6.25 27.16 12.49
CA ALA A 12 -5.73 27.55 11.19
C ALA A 12 -4.91 28.85 11.27
N PHE A 13 -3.62 28.73 10.98
CA PHE A 13 -2.70 29.83 10.78
C PHE A 13 -2.65 30.18 9.28
N ILE A 14 -3.56 31.03 8.85
CA ILE A 14 -3.77 31.43 7.44
C ILE A 14 -4.00 32.94 7.42
N GLU A 15 -3.37 33.67 6.51
CA GLU A 15 -3.60 35.10 6.35
C GLU A 15 -5.04 35.41 5.87
N PRO A 16 -5.58 36.55 6.27
CA PRO A 16 -6.84 37.04 5.72
C PRO A 16 -6.79 37.15 4.19
N GLY A 17 -7.64 36.38 3.50
CA GLY A 17 -7.65 36.34 2.05
C GLY A 17 -8.52 35.19 1.51
N GLU A 18 -8.35 34.89 0.22
CA GLU A 18 -9.13 33.87 -0.50
C GLU A 18 -8.98 32.50 0.11
N THR A 19 -7.73 32.10 0.44
CA THR A 19 -7.43 30.79 1.08
C THR A 19 -8.16 30.65 2.41
N GLN A 20 -8.16 31.69 3.26
CA GLN A 20 -8.86 31.65 4.54
C GLN A 20 -10.36 31.50 4.37
N GLN A 21 -10.96 32.29 3.44
CA GLN A 21 -12.40 32.23 3.13
C GLN A 21 -12.79 30.83 2.62
N GLN A 22 -11.96 30.24 1.74
CA GLN A 22 -12.18 28.90 1.20
C GLN A 22 -12.11 27.82 2.28
N VAL A 23 -11.11 27.87 3.17
CA VAL A 23 -11.00 26.95 4.32
C VAL A 23 -12.20 27.11 5.24
N GLN A 24 -12.57 28.35 5.58
CA GLN A 24 -13.70 28.64 6.47
C GLN A 24 -15.02 28.14 5.88
N ALA A 25 -15.28 28.39 4.61
CA ALA A 25 -16.48 27.92 3.92
C ALA A 25 -16.53 26.39 3.89
N SER A 26 -15.39 25.74 3.59
CA SER A 26 -15.28 24.28 3.52
C SER A 26 -15.52 23.61 4.87
N VAL A 27 -14.88 24.11 5.92
CA VAL A 27 -14.98 23.54 7.28
C VAL A 27 -16.37 23.78 7.88
N ASN A 28 -16.94 24.97 7.70
CA ASN A 28 -18.27 25.31 8.25
C ASN A 28 -19.41 24.55 7.56
N SER A 29 -19.22 24.06 6.34
CA SER A 29 -20.21 23.23 5.64
C SER A 29 -20.22 21.77 6.13
N ASP A 30 -19.19 21.38 6.91
CA ASP A 30 -19.01 20.03 7.43
C ASP A 30 -19.22 20.04 8.95
N GLY A 31 -20.23 19.33 9.42
CA GLY A 31 -20.57 19.30 10.85
C GLY A 31 -19.57 18.55 11.75
N GLU A 32 -18.53 17.91 11.16
CA GLU A 32 -17.53 17.15 11.91
C GLU A 32 -16.39 18.02 12.46
N PHE A 33 -16.16 19.21 11.86
CA PHE A 33 -15.03 20.07 12.17
C PHE A 33 -15.46 21.41 12.75
N GLN A 34 -14.62 21.96 13.64
CA GLN A 34 -14.74 23.31 14.18
C GLN A 34 -13.47 24.09 13.89
N LEU A 35 -13.57 25.22 13.16
CA LEU A 35 -12.43 26.05 12.80
C LEU A 35 -12.15 27.10 13.89
N ILE A 36 -10.90 27.23 14.28
CA ILE A 36 -10.37 28.25 15.18
C ILE A 36 -9.32 29.05 14.41
N ILE A 37 -9.53 30.33 14.24
CA ILE A 37 -8.56 31.23 13.62
C ILE A 37 -8.02 32.13 14.72
N PRO A 38 -6.74 31.98 15.11
CA PRO A 38 -6.15 32.82 16.15
C PRO A 38 -5.89 34.24 15.63
N GLU A 39 -5.99 35.21 16.51
CA GLU A 39 -5.52 36.57 16.20
C GLU A 39 -3.99 36.59 16.17
N TYR A 40 -3.41 37.17 15.10
CA TYR A 40 -1.97 37.21 14.91
C TYR A 40 -1.32 38.31 15.77
N GLY A 41 -0.32 37.90 16.59
CA GLY A 41 0.65 38.76 17.24
C GLY A 41 1.99 38.05 17.37
N ALA A 42 3.11 38.75 17.26
CA ALA A 42 4.45 38.19 17.35
C ALA A 42 4.61 37.34 18.63
N GLY A 43 4.94 36.05 18.49
CA GLY A 43 5.10 35.09 19.60
C GLY A 43 3.79 34.53 20.15
N GLY A 44 2.65 34.68 19.42
CA GLY A 44 1.32 34.24 19.88
C GLY A 44 0.91 32.83 19.50
N ALA A 45 1.53 32.21 18.48
CA ALA A 45 1.08 30.93 17.94
C ALA A 45 1.11 29.80 18.99
N VAL A 46 2.21 29.59 19.65
CA VAL A 46 2.39 28.60 20.73
C VAL A 46 1.38 28.80 21.87
N ARG A 47 1.19 30.05 22.29
CA ARG A 47 0.20 30.37 23.34
C ARG A 47 -1.23 30.11 22.88
N SER A 48 -1.54 30.41 21.63
CA SER A 48 -2.87 30.12 21.05
C SER A 48 -3.15 28.63 20.99
N VAL A 49 -2.16 27.82 20.55
CA VAL A 49 -2.28 26.35 20.52
C VAL A 49 -2.48 25.80 21.93
N HIS A 50 -1.68 26.28 22.89
CA HIS A 50 -1.78 25.83 24.29
C HIS A 50 -3.15 26.20 24.91
N ALA A 51 -3.66 27.40 24.65
CA ALA A 51 -4.94 27.85 25.20
C ALA A 51 -6.15 27.16 24.55
N ALA A 52 -6.08 26.91 23.25
CA ALA A 52 -7.18 26.32 22.50
C ALA A 52 -7.13 24.79 22.46
N ALA A 53 -5.99 24.15 22.68
CA ALA A 53 -5.79 22.69 22.60
C ALA A 53 -6.51 22.08 21.38
N PRO A 54 -6.10 22.44 20.15
CA PRO A 54 -6.73 21.94 18.92
C PRO A 54 -6.34 20.47 18.69
N ASP A 55 -7.19 19.75 17.98
CA ASP A 55 -6.92 18.38 17.56
C ASP A 55 -6.05 18.31 16.29
N LEU A 56 -5.99 19.42 15.52
CA LEU A 56 -5.22 19.53 14.28
C LEU A 56 -4.85 20.99 14.01
N ILE A 57 -3.67 21.21 13.44
CA ILE A 57 -3.19 22.54 13.03
C ILE A 57 -3.09 22.60 11.51
N LEU A 58 -3.61 23.69 10.92
CA LEU A 58 -3.49 24.00 9.51
C LEU A 58 -2.60 25.24 9.37
N VAL A 59 -1.54 25.18 8.56
CA VAL A 59 -0.57 26.26 8.41
C VAL A 59 -0.40 26.63 6.95
N ASP A 60 -0.60 27.90 6.58
CA ASP A 60 -0.29 28.36 5.22
C ASP A 60 1.23 28.52 5.04
N HIS A 61 1.72 28.33 3.80
CA HIS A 61 3.12 28.52 3.43
C HIS A 61 3.64 29.91 3.77
N GLN A 62 2.83 30.92 3.57
CA GLN A 62 3.17 32.32 3.90
C GLN A 62 2.27 32.85 4.99
N ILE A 63 2.89 33.41 6.02
CA ILE A 63 2.22 34.07 7.16
C ILE A 63 3.00 35.32 7.51
N GLY A 64 2.35 36.49 7.49
CA GLY A 64 3.00 37.77 7.76
C GLY A 64 4.05 38.14 6.72
N GLY A 65 3.91 37.65 5.47
CA GLY A 65 4.85 37.87 4.40
C GLY A 65 6.17 37.05 4.56
N GLN A 66 6.21 36.11 5.51
CA GLN A 66 7.34 35.23 5.75
C GLN A 66 6.95 33.76 5.51
N VAL A 67 7.95 32.93 5.16
CA VAL A 67 7.76 31.48 5.04
C VAL A 67 7.50 30.89 6.42
N SER A 68 6.45 30.10 6.56
CA SER A 68 5.99 29.56 7.85
C SER A 68 6.79 28.35 8.36
N LEU A 69 7.94 28.05 7.76
CA LEU A 69 8.73 26.85 8.09
C LEU A 69 9.22 26.88 9.54
N ASP A 70 9.73 28.03 10.02
CA ASP A 70 10.21 28.17 11.41
C ASP A 70 9.05 28.02 12.41
N LEU A 71 7.86 28.52 12.06
CA LEU A 71 6.65 28.34 12.88
C LEU A 71 6.26 26.87 12.96
N VAL A 72 6.35 26.15 11.85
CA VAL A 72 6.05 24.71 11.82
C VAL A 72 7.04 23.93 12.67
N ASP A 73 8.33 24.21 12.56
CA ASP A 73 9.38 23.55 13.37
C ASP A 73 9.17 23.81 14.88
N GLU A 74 8.84 25.03 15.26
CA GLU A 74 8.52 25.39 16.64
C GLU A 74 7.27 24.63 17.14
N LEU A 75 6.17 24.64 16.37
CA LEU A 75 4.93 23.98 16.76
C LEU A 75 5.08 22.46 16.82
N SER A 76 5.77 21.85 15.87
CA SER A 76 6.00 20.39 15.85
C SER A 76 6.88 19.92 17.01
N THR A 77 7.84 20.76 17.44
CA THR A 77 8.71 20.48 18.58
C THR A 77 7.98 20.61 19.91
N GLN A 78 7.12 21.61 20.06
CA GLN A 78 6.40 21.86 21.31
C GLN A 78 5.13 21.02 21.47
N PHE A 79 4.48 20.64 20.35
CA PHE A 79 3.24 19.87 20.32
C PHE A 79 3.35 18.67 19.37
N PRO A 80 4.25 17.70 19.64
CA PRO A 80 4.50 16.57 18.74
C PRO A 80 3.27 15.64 18.55
N GLU A 81 2.31 15.72 19.45
CA GLU A 81 1.05 14.97 19.41
C GLU A 81 -0.02 15.62 18.52
N ILE A 82 0.10 16.93 18.20
CA ILE A 82 -0.88 17.62 17.37
C ILE A 82 -0.43 17.59 15.90
N PRO A 83 -1.18 16.92 15.01
CA PRO A 83 -0.80 16.86 13.60
C PRO A 83 -0.90 18.21 12.93
N ILE A 84 0.12 18.53 12.11
CA ILE A 84 0.19 19.78 11.34
C ILE A 84 0.01 19.45 9.86
N VAL A 85 -0.88 20.20 9.18
CA VAL A 85 -1.11 20.13 7.72
C VAL A 85 -0.68 21.47 7.12
N ALA A 86 0.21 21.44 6.11
CA ALA A 86 0.65 22.65 5.42
C ALA A 86 -0.17 22.91 4.14
N LEU A 87 -0.47 24.17 3.87
CA LEU A 87 -1.05 24.62 2.60
C LEU A 87 0.04 25.28 1.75
N LEU A 88 0.43 24.63 0.64
CA LEU A 88 1.53 25.07 -0.23
C LEU A 88 0.97 25.57 -1.56
N GLY A 89 1.60 26.57 -2.18
CA GLY A 89 1.33 26.93 -3.57
C GLY A 89 1.97 25.96 -4.55
N GLU A 90 1.52 25.93 -5.82
CA GLU A 90 2.16 25.11 -6.86
C GLU A 90 3.65 25.42 -7.01
N ALA A 91 4.04 26.69 -6.94
CA ALA A 91 5.44 27.12 -7.03
C ALA A 91 6.27 26.67 -5.82
N ASP A 92 5.64 26.42 -4.68
CA ASP A 92 6.29 26.08 -3.41
C ASP A 92 6.37 24.56 -3.19
N SER A 93 5.87 23.76 -4.12
CA SER A 93 5.88 22.29 -4.05
C SER A 93 7.29 21.71 -3.89
N LEU A 94 8.33 22.39 -4.38
CA LEU A 94 9.73 22.03 -4.16
C LEU A 94 10.17 22.14 -2.69
N GLN A 95 9.49 22.97 -1.90
CA GLN A 95 9.77 23.15 -0.46
C GLN A 95 8.97 22.19 0.42
N ALA A 96 8.04 21.43 -0.14
CA ALA A 96 7.23 20.44 0.59
C ALA A 96 8.10 19.49 1.43
N GLN A 97 9.28 19.11 0.91
CA GLN A 97 10.23 18.27 1.65
C GLN A 97 10.73 18.93 2.93
N GLN A 98 10.95 20.25 2.92
CA GLN A 98 11.41 20.99 4.11
C GLN A 98 10.31 21.03 5.18
N TYR A 99 9.04 21.21 4.78
CA TYR A 99 7.89 21.15 5.69
C TYR A 99 7.72 19.78 6.35
N LEU A 100 7.95 18.71 5.61
CA LEU A 100 7.90 17.35 6.16
C LEU A 100 9.04 17.10 7.14
N LEU A 101 10.23 17.59 6.86
CA LEU A 101 11.37 17.53 7.79
C LEU A 101 11.14 18.36 9.05
N ALA A 102 10.42 19.49 8.95
CA ALA A 102 10.01 20.33 10.07
C ALA A 102 8.84 19.73 10.90
N GLY A 103 8.31 18.56 10.52
CA GLY A 103 7.31 17.83 11.31
C GLY A 103 5.87 17.94 10.84
N VAL A 104 5.60 18.50 9.65
CA VAL A 104 4.27 18.47 9.03
C VAL A 104 3.87 17.03 8.69
N ARG A 105 2.64 16.64 9.00
CA ARG A 105 2.11 15.30 8.71
C ARG A 105 1.80 15.10 7.23
N THR A 106 1.25 16.11 6.60
CA THR A 106 0.93 16.13 5.17
C THR A 106 0.78 17.57 4.70
N PHE A 107 0.70 17.76 3.39
CA PHE A 107 0.44 19.07 2.81
C PHE A 107 -0.65 18.99 1.75
N LEU A 108 -1.28 20.13 1.46
CA LEU A 108 -2.26 20.31 0.41
C LEU A 108 -1.79 21.43 -0.53
N ILE A 109 -1.85 21.18 -1.83
CA ILE A 109 -1.41 22.17 -2.83
C ILE A 109 -2.59 23.07 -3.24
N LYS A 110 -2.37 24.37 -3.23
CA LYS A 110 -3.32 25.39 -3.70
C LYS A 110 -3.21 25.55 -5.23
N PRO A 111 -4.35 25.71 -5.97
CA PRO A 111 -5.72 25.73 -5.46
C PRO A 111 -6.23 24.31 -5.14
N PHE A 112 -6.97 24.18 -4.04
CA PHE A 112 -7.57 22.91 -3.63
C PHE A 112 -9.11 23.01 -3.67
N THR A 113 -9.77 21.86 -3.77
CA THR A 113 -11.22 21.76 -3.67
C THR A 113 -11.66 21.55 -2.22
N GLN A 114 -12.92 21.86 -1.90
CA GLN A 114 -13.51 21.53 -0.60
C GLN A 114 -13.37 20.04 -0.26
N ILE A 115 -13.59 19.17 -1.26
CA ILE A 115 -13.50 17.71 -1.09
C ILE A 115 -12.07 17.31 -0.73
N SER A 116 -11.05 17.84 -1.41
CA SER A 116 -9.66 17.50 -1.13
C SER A 116 -9.21 17.98 0.26
N LEU A 117 -9.66 19.17 0.69
CA LEU A 117 -9.38 19.66 2.04
C LEU A 117 -10.00 18.74 3.11
N LEU A 118 -11.31 18.50 3.03
CA LEU A 118 -12.02 17.70 4.03
C LEU A 118 -11.54 16.25 4.07
N SER A 119 -11.24 15.64 2.92
CA SER A 119 -10.69 14.27 2.87
C SER A 119 -9.30 14.20 3.52
N THR A 120 -8.44 15.21 3.29
CA THR A 120 -7.11 15.29 3.94
C THR A 120 -7.25 15.43 5.46
N LEU A 121 -8.13 16.31 5.94
CA LEU A 121 -8.36 16.51 7.37
C LEU A 121 -8.90 15.24 8.05
N ARG A 122 -9.88 14.57 7.43
CA ARG A 122 -10.43 13.28 7.94
C ARG A 122 -9.36 12.21 8.00
N ARG A 123 -8.54 12.10 6.96
CA ARG A 123 -7.44 11.14 6.89
C ARG A 123 -6.41 11.35 7.98
N VAL A 124 -5.98 12.60 8.20
CA VAL A 124 -5.03 12.93 9.28
C VAL A 124 -5.61 12.59 10.64
N ARG A 125 -6.87 12.97 10.90
CA ARG A 125 -7.58 12.62 12.15
C ARG A 125 -7.65 11.11 12.38
N GLU A 126 -8.00 10.35 11.36
CA GLU A 126 -8.11 8.89 11.46
C GLU A 126 -6.76 8.23 11.74
N LEU A 127 -5.69 8.70 11.08
CA LEU A 127 -4.34 8.20 11.32
C LEU A 127 -3.87 8.50 12.76
N GLU A 128 -4.13 9.69 13.29
CA GLU A 128 -3.78 10.03 14.66
C GLU A 128 -4.65 9.28 15.68
N ALA A 129 -5.93 9.07 15.43
CA ALA A 129 -6.79 8.25 16.26
C ALA A 129 -6.29 6.79 16.35
N ARG A 130 -5.85 6.23 15.23
CA ARG A 130 -5.21 4.89 15.21
C ARG A 130 -3.90 4.88 15.98
N ARG A 131 -3.08 5.94 15.88
CA ARG A 131 -1.82 6.09 16.59
C ARG A 131 -2.03 6.20 18.10
N MET A 132 -3.02 6.98 18.55
CA MET A 132 -3.37 7.11 19.95
C MET A 132 -3.99 5.83 20.53
N ALA A 133 -4.80 5.11 19.75
CA ALA A 133 -5.34 3.82 20.15
C ALA A 133 -4.27 2.73 20.28
N ALA A 134 -3.11 2.90 19.62
CA ALA A 134 -1.96 2.01 19.71
C ALA A 134 -1.00 2.35 20.87
N GLN A 135 -1.23 3.43 21.64
CA GLN A 135 -0.44 3.77 22.84
C GLN A 135 -1.16 3.32 24.11
N PRO A 136 -0.84 2.17 24.73
CA PRO A 136 -1.22 1.89 26.10
C PRO A 136 -0.35 2.73 27.05
N ALA A 137 -0.98 3.47 27.95
CA ALA A 137 -0.32 4.22 29.01
C ALA A 137 0.56 3.27 29.86
N GLY A 138 1.86 3.41 29.77
CA GLY A 138 2.85 2.82 30.68
C GLY A 138 3.22 1.37 30.39
N ALA A 139 3.88 1.09 29.28
CA ALA A 139 4.60 -0.17 29.10
C ALA A 139 5.97 0.06 28.44
N VAL A 140 6.97 -0.52 29.06
CA VAL A 140 8.31 -0.84 28.57
C VAL A 140 8.28 -1.15 27.08
N LYS A 141 9.27 -0.64 26.32
CA LYS A 141 9.52 -0.95 24.90
C LYS A 141 9.43 -2.46 24.63
N GLN A 142 8.22 -2.96 24.43
CA GLN A 142 8.00 -4.19 23.70
C GLN A 142 8.07 -3.82 22.22
N GLN A 143 8.89 -4.55 21.50
CA GLN A 143 8.92 -4.53 20.02
C GLN A 143 7.47 -4.50 19.53
N GLU A 144 7.10 -3.41 18.83
CA GLU A 144 5.82 -3.34 18.12
C GLU A 144 5.75 -4.55 17.21
N GLN A 145 4.94 -5.52 17.62
CA GLN A 145 4.57 -6.59 16.71
C GLN A 145 3.80 -5.94 15.58
N ALA A 146 4.41 -5.92 14.40
CA ALA A 146 3.79 -5.43 13.18
C ALA A 146 2.39 -6.04 13.04
N ALA A 147 1.40 -5.24 12.65
CA ALA A 147 0.05 -5.73 12.39
C ALA A 147 0.10 -6.98 11.49
N PRO A 148 -0.71 -7.99 11.75
CA PRO A 148 -0.69 -9.22 10.97
C PRO A 148 -0.92 -8.90 9.49
N LEU A 149 -0.13 -9.51 8.62
CA LEU A 149 -0.22 -9.33 7.18
C LEU A 149 -1.48 -10.04 6.66
N GLN A 150 -2.38 -9.31 6.02
CA GLN A 150 -3.53 -9.86 5.31
C GLN A 150 -3.60 -9.30 3.89
N ILE A 151 -3.37 -8.00 3.73
CA ILE A 151 -3.52 -7.28 2.46
C ILE A 151 -2.16 -6.78 2.02
N MET A 152 -1.76 -7.09 0.79
CA MET A 152 -0.53 -6.61 0.19
C MET A 152 -0.76 -6.02 -1.19
N ALA A 153 -0.25 -4.81 -1.44
CA ALA A 153 -0.24 -4.19 -2.76
C ALA A 153 1.11 -4.43 -3.45
N VAL A 154 1.08 -4.81 -4.72
CA VAL A 154 2.26 -4.91 -5.58
C VAL A 154 2.29 -3.69 -6.49
N TYR A 155 3.28 -2.84 -6.33
CA TYR A 155 3.35 -1.55 -6.99
C TYR A 155 4.77 -1.23 -7.48
N SER A 156 4.87 -0.40 -8.50
CA SER A 156 6.11 0.29 -8.90
C SER A 156 5.77 1.63 -9.53
N PRO A 157 6.55 2.69 -9.30
CA PRO A 157 6.37 3.96 -10.02
C PRO A 157 6.74 3.86 -11.50
N ARG A 158 7.28 2.71 -11.95
CA ARG A 158 7.72 2.47 -13.32
C ARG A 158 6.96 1.31 -13.96
N GLY A 159 6.41 1.53 -15.15
CA GLY A 159 5.76 0.49 -15.94
C GLY A 159 6.76 -0.56 -16.49
N GLY A 160 6.28 -1.78 -16.70
CA GLY A 160 7.06 -2.85 -17.33
C GLY A 160 8.06 -3.59 -16.43
N VAL A 161 8.14 -3.26 -15.13
CA VAL A 161 9.04 -3.93 -14.18
C VAL A 161 8.53 -5.29 -13.69
N GLY A 162 7.26 -5.66 -13.99
CA GLY A 162 6.71 -6.98 -13.71
C GLY A 162 5.76 -7.07 -12.51
N CYS A 163 5.13 -5.97 -12.05
CA CYS A 163 4.19 -5.98 -10.93
C CYS A 163 3.09 -7.04 -11.08
N SER A 164 2.35 -7.04 -12.20
CA SER A 164 1.27 -8.00 -12.44
C SER A 164 1.76 -9.45 -12.50
N THR A 165 2.95 -9.68 -13.09
CA THR A 165 3.56 -11.01 -13.12
C THR A 165 3.87 -11.51 -11.72
N ILE A 166 4.43 -10.64 -10.87
CA ILE A 166 4.73 -10.96 -9.47
C ILE A 166 3.44 -11.16 -8.69
N ALA A 167 2.46 -10.26 -8.81
CA ALA A 167 1.19 -10.36 -8.10
C ALA A 167 0.46 -11.68 -8.36
N ILE A 168 0.32 -12.07 -9.63
CA ILE A 168 -0.32 -13.33 -10.04
C ILE A 168 0.40 -14.53 -9.42
N ASN A 169 1.71 -14.61 -9.66
CA ASN A 169 2.47 -15.79 -9.26
C ASN A 169 2.68 -15.87 -7.75
N LEU A 170 2.74 -14.72 -7.06
CA LEU A 170 2.77 -14.65 -5.60
C LEU A 170 1.45 -15.14 -4.99
N ALA A 171 0.29 -14.70 -5.52
CA ALA A 171 -1.02 -15.16 -5.05
C ALA A 171 -1.15 -16.69 -5.16
N ILE A 172 -0.72 -17.27 -6.29
CA ILE A 172 -0.73 -18.72 -6.49
C ILE A 172 0.23 -19.42 -5.52
N ALA A 173 1.45 -18.89 -5.35
CA ALA A 173 2.44 -19.48 -4.46
C ALA A 173 1.98 -19.46 -2.98
N LEU A 174 1.33 -18.38 -2.55
CA LEU A 174 0.75 -18.28 -1.20
C LEU A 174 -0.37 -19.28 -0.99
N HIS A 175 -1.28 -19.43 -1.96
CA HIS A 175 -2.35 -20.42 -1.89
C HIS A 175 -1.79 -21.84 -1.81
N GLU A 176 -0.82 -22.21 -2.67
CA GLU A 176 -0.22 -23.54 -2.70
C GLU A 176 0.57 -23.88 -1.43
N GLN A 177 1.25 -22.91 -0.82
CA GLN A 177 2.10 -23.12 0.36
C GLN A 177 1.32 -23.17 1.67
N LEU A 178 0.24 -22.39 1.79
CA LEU A 178 -0.45 -22.17 3.05
C LEU A 178 -1.81 -22.85 3.12
N ASP A 179 -2.36 -23.30 1.99
CA ASP A 179 -3.73 -23.85 1.89
C ASP A 179 -4.80 -22.89 2.46
N VAL A 180 -4.62 -21.59 2.19
CA VAL A 180 -5.52 -20.51 2.62
C VAL A 180 -6.32 -19.92 1.46
N ARG A 181 -7.43 -19.23 1.76
CA ARG A 181 -8.22 -18.51 0.75
C ARG A 181 -7.48 -17.25 0.31
N VAL A 182 -7.05 -17.22 -0.95
CA VAL A 182 -6.31 -16.08 -1.53
C VAL A 182 -7.16 -15.40 -2.60
N LEU A 183 -7.33 -14.07 -2.46
CA LEU A 183 -7.89 -13.20 -3.49
C LEU A 183 -6.77 -12.45 -4.20
N LEU A 184 -6.74 -12.55 -5.53
CA LEU A 184 -5.97 -11.64 -6.38
C LEU A 184 -6.90 -10.55 -6.90
N MET A 185 -6.62 -9.29 -6.55
CA MET A 185 -7.45 -8.15 -6.94
C MET A 185 -6.74 -7.28 -7.98
N GLU A 186 -7.43 -6.92 -9.06
CA GLU A 186 -6.93 -5.94 -10.01
C GLU A 186 -7.13 -4.53 -9.48
N GLY A 187 -6.03 -3.86 -9.12
CA GLY A 187 -6.03 -2.48 -8.66
C GLY A 187 -5.94 -1.44 -9.79
N LYS A 188 -5.74 -1.90 -11.03
CA LYS A 188 -5.75 -1.05 -12.22
C LYS A 188 -7.17 -0.91 -12.75
N MET A 189 -7.80 0.22 -12.45
CA MET A 189 -9.17 0.50 -12.92
C MET A 189 -9.20 0.85 -14.41
N ILE A 190 -8.06 1.20 -14.98
CA ILE A 190 -7.87 1.49 -16.40
C ILE A 190 -6.72 0.62 -16.89
N PHE A 191 -6.91 -0.05 -18.04
CA PHE A 191 -5.92 -0.93 -18.65
C PHE A 191 -5.48 -2.10 -17.74
N GLY A 192 -6.43 -2.75 -17.07
CA GLY A 192 -6.20 -4.01 -16.37
C GLY A 192 -5.87 -5.16 -17.35
N HIS A 193 -5.01 -6.08 -16.95
CA HIS A 193 -4.58 -7.20 -17.79
C HIS A 193 -4.62 -8.55 -17.06
N LEU A 194 -5.09 -8.60 -15.81
CA LEU A 194 -5.13 -9.87 -15.06
C LEU A 194 -6.00 -10.91 -15.75
N GLY A 195 -7.16 -10.51 -16.29
CA GLY A 195 -8.05 -11.42 -17.05
C GLY A 195 -7.32 -12.05 -18.25
N LEU A 196 -6.56 -11.26 -19.02
CA LEU A 196 -5.75 -11.76 -20.14
C LEU A 196 -4.65 -12.71 -19.68
N MET A 197 -3.91 -12.31 -18.63
CA MET A 197 -2.77 -13.07 -18.12
C MET A 197 -3.16 -14.38 -17.43
N LEU A 198 -4.42 -14.51 -17.01
CA LEU A 198 -5.03 -15.70 -16.37
C LEU A 198 -5.98 -16.46 -17.27
N ASN A 199 -6.17 -15.99 -18.52
CA ASN A 199 -7.16 -16.53 -19.46
C ASN A 199 -8.57 -16.58 -18.85
N LEU A 200 -8.95 -15.55 -18.09
CA LEU A 200 -10.28 -15.38 -17.49
C LEU A 200 -11.11 -14.41 -18.35
N ARG A 201 -12.40 -14.73 -18.48
CA ARG A 201 -13.41 -13.87 -19.13
C ARG A 201 -14.56 -13.66 -18.12
N PRO A 202 -14.41 -12.70 -17.19
CA PRO A 202 -15.42 -12.48 -16.15
C PRO A 202 -16.70 -11.92 -16.76
N GLN A 203 -17.83 -12.27 -16.16
CA GLN A 203 -19.12 -11.61 -16.41
C GLN A 203 -19.27 -10.40 -15.49
N ASN A 204 -18.75 -10.50 -14.26
CA ASN A 204 -18.79 -9.47 -13.24
C ASN A 204 -17.37 -8.99 -12.89
N THR A 205 -17.26 -7.76 -12.40
CA THR A 205 -16.00 -7.08 -12.07
C THR A 205 -16.14 -6.27 -10.79
N ILE A 206 -15.08 -5.64 -10.33
CA ILE A 206 -15.11 -4.75 -9.17
C ILE A 206 -16.19 -3.65 -9.30
N ALA A 207 -16.50 -3.22 -10.52
CA ALA A 207 -17.52 -2.19 -10.76
C ALA A 207 -18.91 -2.63 -10.31
N ASP A 208 -19.18 -3.93 -10.32
CA ASP A 208 -20.47 -4.49 -9.91
C ASP A 208 -20.63 -4.54 -8.38
N LEU A 209 -19.51 -4.47 -7.63
CA LEU A 209 -19.51 -4.36 -6.17
C LEU A 209 -19.73 -2.91 -5.68
N ILE A 210 -19.35 -1.91 -6.46
CA ILE A 210 -19.33 -0.50 -6.03
C ILE A 210 -20.72 0.03 -5.64
N PRO A 211 -21.81 -0.22 -6.39
CA PRO A 211 -23.15 0.24 -6.00
C PRO A 211 -23.61 -0.32 -4.64
N HIS A 212 -23.03 -1.41 -4.21
CA HIS A 212 -23.34 -2.13 -2.97
C HIS A 212 -22.29 -1.96 -1.89
N ALA A 213 -21.28 -1.09 -2.08
CA ALA A 213 -20.09 -0.97 -1.22
C ALA A 213 -20.40 -0.74 0.28
N GLY A 214 -21.54 -0.09 0.59
CA GLY A 214 -21.99 0.13 1.98
C GLY A 214 -22.67 -1.07 2.65
N ALA A 215 -23.07 -2.11 1.88
CA ALA A 215 -23.84 -3.27 2.35
C ALA A 215 -23.41 -4.58 1.66
N LEU A 216 -22.11 -4.66 1.30
CA LEU A 216 -21.55 -5.87 0.70
C LEU A 216 -21.63 -7.04 1.68
N ASP A 217 -22.26 -8.13 1.24
CA ASP A 217 -22.25 -9.42 1.91
C ASP A 217 -21.32 -10.42 1.20
N ASP A 218 -20.99 -11.50 1.87
CA ASP A 218 -20.07 -12.51 1.35
C ASP A 218 -20.62 -13.19 0.09
N SER A 219 -21.94 -13.32 -0.06
CA SER A 219 -22.58 -13.97 -1.20
C SER A 219 -22.40 -13.15 -2.48
N LEU A 220 -22.52 -11.84 -2.41
CA LEU A 220 -22.30 -10.94 -3.55
C LEU A 220 -20.81 -10.93 -3.97
N VAL A 221 -19.89 -10.97 -3.00
CA VAL A 221 -18.46 -11.10 -3.30
C VAL A 221 -18.17 -12.40 -4.04
N GLU A 222 -18.74 -13.53 -3.59
CA GLU A 222 -18.57 -14.84 -4.23
C GLU A 222 -19.17 -14.89 -5.67
N GLU A 223 -20.22 -14.13 -5.95
CA GLU A 223 -20.82 -14.04 -7.28
C GLU A 223 -19.96 -13.25 -8.26
N VAL A 224 -19.22 -12.24 -7.79
CA VAL A 224 -18.44 -11.32 -8.63
C VAL A 224 -17.01 -11.84 -8.88
N VAL A 225 -16.42 -12.59 -7.96
CA VAL A 225 -15.07 -13.12 -8.13
C VAL A 225 -15.05 -14.27 -9.15
N SER A 226 -13.94 -14.38 -9.89
CA SER A 226 -13.69 -15.46 -10.83
C SER A 226 -12.75 -16.49 -10.23
N ARG A 227 -13.13 -17.76 -10.14
CA ARG A 227 -12.25 -18.85 -9.70
C ARG A 227 -11.26 -19.23 -10.78
N HIS A 228 -9.95 -19.14 -10.49
CA HIS A 228 -8.90 -19.60 -11.39
C HIS A 228 -8.57 -21.09 -11.16
N ALA A 229 -8.08 -21.78 -12.20
CA ALA A 229 -7.73 -23.20 -12.14
C ALA A 229 -6.61 -23.52 -11.10
N SER A 230 -5.82 -22.54 -10.68
CA SER A 230 -4.82 -22.68 -9.61
C SER A 230 -5.40 -22.68 -8.20
N GLY A 231 -6.69 -22.47 -8.03
CA GLY A 231 -7.34 -22.44 -6.72
C GLY A 231 -7.52 -21.06 -6.11
N ILE A 232 -6.90 -20.01 -6.66
CA ILE A 232 -7.13 -18.63 -6.20
C ILE A 232 -8.43 -18.06 -6.77
N ASP A 233 -9.01 -17.11 -6.04
CA ASP A 233 -10.10 -16.26 -6.53
C ASP A 233 -9.53 -14.96 -7.10
N VAL A 234 -10.16 -14.43 -8.14
CA VAL A 234 -9.69 -13.23 -8.85
C VAL A 234 -10.81 -12.21 -8.98
N LEU A 235 -10.59 -11.01 -8.46
CA LEU A 235 -11.48 -9.86 -8.64
C LEU A 235 -10.89 -8.95 -9.72
N LEU A 236 -11.53 -8.92 -10.88
CA LEU A 236 -11.02 -8.18 -12.04
C LEU A 236 -11.53 -6.73 -12.06
N GLY A 237 -10.75 -5.87 -12.68
CA GLY A 237 -11.11 -4.49 -12.96
C GLY A 237 -12.17 -4.40 -14.09
N PRO A 238 -12.82 -3.23 -14.25
CA PRO A 238 -13.83 -3.04 -15.27
C PRO A 238 -13.23 -3.09 -16.69
N PRO A 239 -13.94 -3.68 -17.66
CA PRO A 239 -13.46 -3.73 -19.05
C PRO A 239 -13.60 -2.38 -19.77
N ASP A 240 -14.53 -1.52 -19.32
CA ASP A 240 -14.82 -0.22 -19.92
C ASP A 240 -14.01 0.90 -19.25
N LEU A 241 -13.35 1.73 -20.07
CA LEU A 241 -12.53 2.84 -19.60
C LEU A 241 -13.35 3.89 -18.84
N ASN A 242 -14.57 4.20 -19.30
CA ASN A 242 -15.40 5.21 -18.65
C ASN A 242 -15.86 4.74 -17.27
N VAL A 243 -16.22 3.46 -17.15
CA VAL A 243 -16.55 2.85 -15.86
C VAL A 243 -15.36 2.91 -14.93
N GLY A 244 -14.16 2.54 -15.42
CA GLY A 244 -12.93 2.58 -14.62
C GLY A 244 -12.56 3.99 -14.13
N GLN A 245 -12.76 5.02 -14.96
CA GLN A 245 -12.54 6.42 -14.59
C GLN A 245 -13.54 6.93 -13.53
N GLY A 246 -14.73 6.37 -13.50
CA GLY A 246 -15.77 6.74 -12.54
C GLY A 246 -15.57 6.16 -11.12
N ILE A 247 -14.66 5.21 -10.95
CA ILE A 247 -14.41 4.56 -9.66
C ILE A 247 -13.63 5.51 -8.73
N ARG A 248 -14.20 5.80 -7.57
CA ARG A 248 -13.61 6.70 -6.59
C ARG A 248 -12.80 5.94 -5.53
N PRO A 249 -11.84 6.61 -4.87
CA PRO A 249 -11.04 6.05 -3.78
C PRO A 249 -11.88 5.42 -2.65
N ASP A 250 -12.97 6.10 -2.23
CA ASP A 250 -13.84 5.63 -1.15
C ASP A 250 -14.59 4.34 -1.51
N ASP A 251 -14.96 4.21 -2.79
CA ASP A 251 -15.62 3.01 -3.31
C ASP A 251 -14.66 1.81 -3.24
N LEU A 252 -13.39 2.01 -3.67
CA LEU A 252 -12.35 0.98 -3.58
C LEU A 252 -12.04 0.58 -2.14
N TYR A 253 -11.91 1.57 -1.25
CA TYR A 253 -11.67 1.29 0.16
C TYR A 253 -12.79 0.43 0.76
N SER A 254 -14.05 0.76 0.45
CA SER A 254 -15.22 -0.01 0.91
C SER A 254 -15.22 -1.44 0.37
N VAL A 255 -14.87 -1.64 -0.90
CA VAL A 255 -14.74 -2.97 -1.50
C VAL A 255 -13.62 -3.76 -0.82
N ILE A 256 -12.41 -3.18 -0.65
CA ILE A 256 -11.30 -3.87 0.04
C ILE A 256 -11.72 -4.31 1.44
N LYS A 257 -12.40 -3.44 2.18
CA LYS A 257 -12.87 -3.74 3.54
C LYS A 257 -13.92 -4.86 3.57
N ALA A 258 -14.74 -4.96 2.54
CA ALA A 258 -15.72 -6.05 2.42
C ALA A 258 -15.03 -7.38 2.07
N VAL A 259 -14.19 -7.41 1.04
CA VAL A 259 -13.51 -8.65 0.63
C VAL A 259 -12.51 -9.15 1.68
N SER A 260 -11.95 -8.28 2.52
CA SER A 260 -11.03 -8.69 3.59
C SER A 260 -11.67 -9.57 4.67
N ARG A 261 -13.00 -9.62 4.75
CA ARG A 261 -13.72 -10.51 5.67
C ARG A 261 -13.79 -11.95 5.14
N ALA A 262 -13.76 -12.11 3.83
CA ALA A 262 -13.97 -13.39 3.16
C ALA A 262 -12.66 -14.13 2.80
N TYR A 263 -11.52 -13.45 2.86
CA TYR A 263 -10.23 -14.00 2.44
C TYR A 263 -9.16 -13.88 3.51
N ASP A 264 -8.31 -14.89 3.63
CA ASP A 264 -7.19 -14.91 4.55
C ASP A 264 -6.05 -14.02 4.06
N VAL A 265 -5.85 -13.97 2.73
CA VAL A 265 -4.81 -13.18 2.07
C VAL A 265 -5.37 -12.49 0.83
N ILE A 266 -5.05 -11.20 0.66
CA ILE A 266 -5.39 -10.41 -0.52
C ILE A 266 -4.11 -9.87 -1.14
N VAL A 267 -3.90 -10.17 -2.42
CA VAL A 267 -2.81 -9.60 -3.24
C VAL A 267 -3.42 -8.63 -4.24
N ILE A 268 -3.04 -7.36 -4.19
CA ILE A 268 -3.55 -6.32 -5.07
C ILE A 268 -2.49 -5.98 -6.13
N ASP A 269 -2.78 -6.16 -7.41
CA ASP A 269 -1.96 -5.62 -8.50
C ASP A 269 -2.25 -4.12 -8.67
N ALA A 270 -1.55 -3.28 -7.93
CA ALA A 270 -1.74 -1.83 -7.95
C ALA A 270 -1.08 -1.15 -9.19
N GLY A 271 -0.34 -1.91 -9.99
CA GLY A 271 0.24 -1.44 -11.26
C GLY A 271 1.38 -0.46 -11.11
N SER A 272 1.36 0.62 -11.92
CA SER A 272 2.48 1.57 -11.98
C SER A 272 2.06 3.04 -12.15
N PHE A 273 0.78 3.31 -12.18
CA PHE A 273 0.27 4.68 -12.29
C PHE A 273 -0.13 5.20 -10.92
N LEU A 274 0.49 6.31 -10.49
CA LEU A 274 0.22 6.92 -9.20
C LEU A 274 -0.96 7.88 -9.34
N ASN A 275 -2.09 7.54 -8.73
CA ASN A 275 -3.28 8.37 -8.59
C ASN A 275 -3.95 8.09 -7.24
N ASP A 276 -5.04 8.80 -6.94
CA ASP A 276 -5.74 8.67 -5.66
C ASP A 276 -6.21 7.23 -5.38
N ASN A 277 -6.69 6.52 -6.40
CA ASN A 277 -7.07 5.11 -6.29
C ASN A 277 -5.88 4.24 -5.87
N THR A 278 -4.73 4.41 -6.53
CA THR A 278 -3.52 3.64 -6.20
C THR A 278 -3.00 3.97 -4.79
N VAL A 279 -3.04 5.24 -4.39
CA VAL A 279 -2.69 5.64 -3.02
C VAL A 279 -3.63 4.98 -2.01
N THR A 280 -4.94 4.96 -2.28
CA THR A 280 -5.93 4.28 -1.43
C THR A 280 -5.68 2.78 -1.33
N LEU A 281 -5.35 2.09 -2.43
CA LEU A 281 -5.00 0.67 -2.41
C LEU A 281 -3.77 0.40 -1.55
N MET A 282 -2.72 1.22 -1.68
CA MET A 282 -1.52 1.10 -0.86
C MET A 282 -1.78 1.44 0.61
N ASP A 283 -2.62 2.43 0.88
CA ASP A 283 -2.98 2.83 2.24
C ASP A 283 -3.77 1.75 2.97
N ALA A 284 -4.73 1.13 2.28
CA ALA A 284 -5.53 0.02 2.79
C ALA A 284 -4.73 -1.29 2.96
N SER A 285 -3.53 -1.39 2.38
CA SER A 285 -2.68 -2.58 2.47
C SER A 285 -1.81 -2.57 3.72
N ASP A 286 -1.57 -3.73 4.31
CA ASP A 286 -0.63 -3.92 5.43
C ASP A 286 0.81 -3.80 4.96
N ARG A 287 1.10 -4.24 3.73
CA ARG A 287 2.42 -4.16 3.08
C ARG A 287 2.29 -3.73 1.63
N VAL A 288 3.29 -2.97 1.18
CA VAL A 288 3.48 -2.58 -0.21
C VAL A 288 4.76 -3.24 -0.73
N LEU A 289 4.61 -4.19 -1.64
CA LEU A 289 5.73 -4.78 -2.37
C LEU A 289 6.13 -3.82 -3.49
N LEU A 290 7.18 -3.05 -3.23
CA LEU A 290 7.69 -2.04 -4.15
C LEU A 290 8.68 -2.68 -5.13
N VAL A 291 8.22 -2.95 -6.35
CA VAL A 291 8.99 -3.68 -7.36
C VAL A 291 9.89 -2.76 -8.16
N THR A 292 11.15 -3.16 -8.34
CA THR A 292 12.13 -2.48 -9.19
C THR A 292 12.91 -3.46 -10.06
N THR A 293 13.64 -2.93 -11.05
CA THR A 293 14.58 -3.66 -11.90
C THR A 293 15.98 -3.07 -11.77
N PRO A 294 17.06 -3.82 -12.10
CA PRO A 294 18.44 -3.36 -11.92
C PRO A 294 18.90 -2.40 -13.02
N ASP A 295 18.07 -1.43 -13.41
CA ASP A 295 18.40 -0.36 -14.33
C ASP A 295 18.33 1.01 -13.63
N LEU A 296 19.16 1.95 -14.08
CA LEU A 296 19.36 3.23 -13.42
C LEU A 296 18.06 4.05 -13.29
N ALA A 297 17.21 4.02 -14.31
CA ALA A 297 15.97 4.79 -14.32
C ALA A 297 14.95 4.21 -13.30
N ALA A 298 14.81 2.88 -13.24
CA ALA A 298 13.94 2.24 -12.25
C ALA A 298 14.42 2.51 -10.81
N LEU A 299 15.74 2.46 -10.58
CA LEU A 299 16.32 2.74 -9.27
C LEU A 299 16.15 4.21 -8.84
N HIS A 300 16.27 5.14 -9.78
CA HIS A 300 15.98 6.54 -9.53
C HIS A 300 14.50 6.77 -9.13
N ASP A 301 13.57 6.18 -9.90
CA ASP A 301 12.14 6.32 -9.65
C ASP A 301 11.75 5.70 -8.29
N ILE A 302 12.31 4.54 -7.95
CA ILE A 302 12.10 3.88 -6.64
C ILE A 302 12.64 4.74 -5.50
N SER A 303 13.83 5.32 -5.64
CA SER A 303 14.41 6.18 -4.60
C SER A 303 13.49 7.38 -4.29
N ARG A 304 12.97 8.02 -5.34
CA ARG A 304 12.00 9.12 -5.19
C ARG A 304 10.70 8.65 -4.55
N PHE A 305 10.19 7.47 -4.94
CA PHE A 305 8.97 6.93 -4.38
C PHE A 305 9.13 6.56 -2.90
N ILE A 306 10.27 6.00 -2.47
CA ILE A 306 10.56 5.74 -1.06
C ILE A 306 10.56 7.05 -0.25
N GLN A 307 11.10 8.13 -0.80
CA GLN A 307 11.02 9.45 -0.17
C GLN A 307 9.57 9.93 -0.05
N LEU A 308 8.78 9.77 -1.11
CA LEU A 308 7.35 10.10 -1.11
C LEU A 308 6.56 9.30 -0.06
N THR A 309 6.79 7.99 0.06
CA THR A 309 6.07 7.17 1.06
C THR A 309 6.39 7.59 2.50
N ARG A 310 7.63 8.00 2.76
CA ARG A 310 8.01 8.59 4.06
C ARG A 310 7.26 9.90 4.32
N SER A 311 7.13 10.75 3.30
CA SER A 311 6.39 12.02 3.42
C SER A 311 4.87 11.81 3.57
N LEU A 312 4.32 10.72 3.03
CA LEU A 312 2.94 10.32 3.24
C LEU A 312 2.70 9.62 4.59
N GLY A 313 3.73 9.52 5.45
CA GLY A 313 3.65 8.90 6.77
C GLY A 313 3.53 7.37 6.73
N PHE A 314 3.93 6.72 5.64
CA PHE A 314 3.98 5.26 5.62
C PHE A 314 5.10 4.78 6.55
N PRO A 315 4.80 3.85 7.48
CA PRO A 315 5.84 3.25 8.31
C PRO A 315 6.89 2.56 7.43
N PRO A 316 8.19 2.64 7.76
CA PRO A 316 9.26 2.04 6.96
C PRO A 316 9.07 0.55 6.68
N GLU A 317 8.51 -0.18 7.64
CA GLU A 317 8.21 -1.61 7.54
C GLU A 317 7.04 -1.93 6.58
N LYS A 318 6.21 -0.95 6.23
CA LYS A 318 5.12 -1.13 5.29
C LYS A 318 5.61 -1.33 3.86
N VAL A 319 6.76 -0.72 3.49
CA VAL A 319 7.28 -0.73 2.12
C VAL A 319 8.43 -1.71 1.99
N LEU A 320 8.19 -2.83 1.32
CA LEU A 320 9.14 -3.92 1.12
C LEU A 320 9.68 -3.89 -0.33
N THR A 321 10.96 -3.55 -0.51
CA THR A 321 11.55 -3.45 -1.86
C THR A 321 11.90 -4.84 -2.41
N VAL A 322 11.34 -5.16 -3.58
CA VAL A 322 11.56 -6.40 -4.33
C VAL A 322 12.32 -6.08 -5.62
N LEU A 323 13.52 -6.60 -5.76
CA LEU A 323 14.30 -6.51 -6.99
C LEU A 323 13.88 -7.62 -7.96
N ASN A 324 13.19 -7.26 -9.02
CA ASN A 324 12.89 -8.17 -10.13
C ASN A 324 14.01 -8.14 -11.18
N ARG A 325 14.09 -9.18 -12.00
CA ARG A 325 15.14 -9.37 -13.01
C ARG A 325 16.56 -9.29 -12.44
N ALA A 326 16.75 -9.77 -11.21
CA ALA A 326 18.07 -9.84 -10.60
C ALA A 326 19.02 -10.68 -11.46
N GLY A 327 20.21 -10.14 -11.74
CA GLY A 327 21.18 -10.76 -12.65
C GLY A 327 20.97 -10.45 -14.12
N MET A 328 20.11 -9.47 -14.46
CA MET A 328 19.95 -8.96 -15.82
C MET A 328 21.30 -8.53 -16.38
N GLN A 329 21.60 -8.95 -17.62
CA GLN A 329 22.85 -8.60 -18.29
C GLN A 329 22.98 -7.08 -18.45
N GLY A 330 24.12 -6.52 -18.04
CA GLY A 330 24.35 -5.07 -18.04
C GLY A 330 23.64 -4.30 -16.94
N GLY A 331 22.90 -4.97 -16.05
CA GLY A 331 22.22 -4.33 -14.93
C GLY A 331 23.15 -3.92 -13.78
N VAL A 332 22.68 -3.00 -12.93
CA VAL A 332 23.38 -2.56 -11.71
C VAL A 332 23.51 -3.72 -10.73
N LYS A 333 24.67 -3.85 -10.09
CA LYS A 333 24.92 -4.94 -9.14
C LYS A 333 24.06 -4.78 -7.88
N VAL A 334 23.57 -5.89 -7.35
CA VAL A 334 22.69 -5.93 -6.16
C VAL A 334 23.26 -5.15 -4.97
N ARG A 335 24.59 -5.24 -4.73
CA ARG A 335 25.23 -4.52 -3.63
C ARG A 335 25.19 -3.01 -3.82
N GLU A 336 25.32 -2.53 -5.05
CA GLU A 336 25.25 -1.10 -5.40
C GLU A 336 23.82 -0.59 -5.25
N ILE A 337 22.82 -1.41 -5.59
CA ILE A 337 21.38 -1.10 -5.43
C ILE A 337 21.03 -0.87 -3.97
N ALA A 338 21.40 -1.80 -3.08
CA ALA A 338 21.11 -1.69 -1.65
C ALA A 338 21.74 -0.43 -1.03
N GLY A 339 22.99 -0.10 -1.45
CA GLY A 339 23.66 1.13 -1.04
C GLY A 339 22.98 2.40 -1.54
N ALA A 340 22.57 2.42 -2.81
CA ALA A 340 21.93 3.59 -3.43
C ALA A 340 20.54 3.88 -2.85
N LEU A 341 19.77 2.84 -2.50
CA LEU A 341 18.44 2.98 -1.91
C LEU A 341 18.44 3.25 -0.40
N ASN A 342 19.59 3.10 0.24
CA ASN A 342 19.72 3.12 1.72
C ASN A 342 18.63 2.26 2.41
N GLN A 343 18.32 1.11 1.79
CA GLN A 343 17.29 0.18 2.23
C GLN A 343 17.69 -1.25 1.86
N LEU A 344 17.40 -2.20 2.73
CA LEU A 344 17.60 -3.61 2.44
C LEU A 344 16.57 -4.10 1.42
N LEU A 345 17.03 -4.89 0.45
CA LEU A 345 16.14 -5.59 -0.46
C LEU A 345 15.46 -6.73 0.30
N PHE A 346 14.13 -6.69 0.35
CA PHE A 346 13.33 -7.74 0.99
C PHE A 346 13.45 -9.07 0.24
N ALA A 347 13.38 -9.01 -1.11
CA ALA A 347 13.54 -10.19 -1.95
C ALA A 347 14.19 -9.84 -3.29
N GLN A 348 14.72 -10.87 -3.94
CA GLN A 348 15.28 -10.81 -5.29
C GLN A 348 14.65 -11.90 -6.12
N ILE A 349 14.14 -11.55 -7.30
CA ILE A 349 13.57 -12.47 -8.28
C ILE A 349 14.49 -12.43 -9.50
N SER A 350 15.07 -13.57 -9.85
CA SER A 350 15.99 -13.71 -10.97
C SER A 350 15.34 -13.30 -12.29
N GLU A 351 16.16 -12.82 -13.22
CA GLU A 351 15.68 -12.52 -14.55
C GLU A 351 15.03 -13.77 -15.17
N GLY A 352 13.78 -13.59 -15.59
CA GLY A 352 12.99 -14.67 -16.18
C GLY A 352 13.47 -15.01 -17.58
N ASN A 353 13.67 -16.29 -17.80
CA ASN A 353 14.00 -16.87 -19.09
C ASN A 353 12.77 -16.87 -20.03
N ALA A 354 12.89 -17.54 -21.17
CA ALA A 354 11.79 -17.79 -22.11
C ALA A 354 10.52 -18.40 -21.47
N SER A 355 10.61 -19.02 -20.29
CA SER A 355 9.49 -19.55 -19.51
C SER A 355 8.53 -18.45 -19.07
N VAL A 356 9.04 -17.33 -18.53
CA VAL A 356 8.21 -16.19 -18.11
C VAL A 356 7.50 -15.55 -19.32
N VAL A 357 8.24 -15.33 -20.41
CA VAL A 357 7.65 -14.76 -21.64
C VAL A 357 6.57 -15.68 -22.22
N ARG A 358 6.82 -16.99 -22.23
CA ARG A 358 5.82 -17.98 -22.68
C ARG A 358 4.60 -18.03 -21.77
N SER A 359 4.79 -17.95 -20.46
CA SER A 359 3.72 -17.88 -19.46
C SER A 359 2.78 -16.70 -19.77
N LEU A 360 3.34 -15.51 -19.90
CA LEU A 360 2.59 -14.29 -20.23
C LEU A 360 1.82 -14.40 -21.56
N ASN A 361 2.49 -14.85 -22.62
CA ASN A 361 1.88 -14.93 -23.96
C ASN A 361 0.82 -16.03 -24.10
N ARG A 362 0.80 -17.00 -23.18
CA ARG A 362 -0.19 -18.09 -23.16
C ARG A 362 -1.33 -17.87 -22.18
N GLY A 363 -1.25 -16.82 -21.35
CA GLY A 363 -2.19 -16.63 -20.26
C GLY A 363 -2.17 -17.77 -19.23
N VAL A 364 -0.99 -18.39 -19.03
CA VAL A 364 -0.80 -19.49 -18.06
C VAL A 364 0.28 -19.05 -17.07
N PRO A 365 -0.04 -18.83 -15.80
CA PRO A 365 0.91 -18.38 -14.80
C PRO A 365 2.17 -19.23 -14.69
N LEU A 366 3.31 -18.61 -14.39
CA LEU A 366 4.60 -19.31 -14.26
C LEU A 366 4.55 -20.40 -13.16
N MET A 367 3.91 -20.07 -12.03
CA MET A 367 3.74 -21.02 -10.93
C MET A 367 2.93 -22.25 -11.33
N PHE A 368 2.07 -22.13 -12.34
CA PHE A 368 1.29 -23.24 -12.88
C PHE A 368 2.03 -23.99 -13.99
N SER A 369 2.83 -23.31 -14.82
CA SER A 369 3.51 -23.88 -16.00
C SER A 369 4.93 -24.37 -15.73
N SER A 370 5.68 -23.69 -14.87
CA SER A 370 7.11 -23.93 -14.63
C SER A 370 7.54 -23.51 -13.22
N PRO A 371 6.90 -24.03 -12.13
CA PRO A 371 7.16 -23.59 -10.76
C PRO A 371 8.59 -23.87 -10.28
N HIS A 372 9.29 -24.78 -10.92
CA HIS A 372 10.63 -25.23 -10.51
C HIS A 372 11.77 -24.52 -11.24
N ASP A 373 11.47 -23.58 -12.16
CA ASP A 373 12.52 -22.74 -12.72
C ASP A 373 13.05 -21.75 -11.67
N LYS A 374 14.14 -21.04 -12.00
CA LYS A 374 14.79 -20.16 -11.03
C LYS A 374 13.86 -19.03 -10.56
N THR A 375 13.13 -18.42 -11.48
CA THR A 375 12.17 -17.34 -11.17
C THR A 375 11.00 -17.87 -10.33
N GLY A 376 10.48 -19.06 -10.64
CA GLY A 376 9.44 -19.72 -9.85
C GLY A 376 9.88 -19.99 -8.40
N LYS A 377 11.09 -20.52 -8.22
CA LYS A 377 11.69 -20.75 -6.88
C LYS A 377 11.88 -19.45 -6.10
N ASP A 378 12.30 -18.36 -6.76
CA ASP A 378 12.48 -17.09 -6.11
C ASP A 378 11.12 -16.49 -5.66
N ILE A 379 10.04 -16.70 -6.44
CA ILE A 379 8.68 -16.30 -6.06
C ILE A 379 8.17 -17.15 -4.89
N GLN A 380 8.45 -18.47 -4.88
CA GLN A 380 8.14 -19.34 -3.74
C GLN A 380 8.86 -18.89 -2.48
N ALA A 381 10.13 -18.49 -2.59
CA ALA A 381 10.90 -17.94 -1.48
C ALA A 381 10.36 -16.60 -0.98
N LEU A 382 9.86 -15.72 -1.89
CA LEU A 382 9.16 -14.49 -1.53
C LEU A 382 7.87 -14.81 -0.77
N ALA A 383 7.06 -15.76 -1.25
CA ALA A 383 5.83 -16.18 -0.59
C ALA A 383 6.12 -16.73 0.82
N LEU A 384 7.17 -17.55 0.99
CA LEU A 384 7.58 -18.07 2.29
C LEU A 384 8.01 -16.97 3.27
N LYS A 385 8.72 -15.94 2.81
CA LYS A 385 9.08 -14.78 3.66
C LYS A 385 7.86 -13.99 4.10
N LEU A 386 6.88 -13.84 3.23
CA LEU A 386 5.64 -13.12 3.53
C LEU A 386 4.74 -13.95 4.44
N SER A 387 4.70 -15.28 4.27
CA SER A 387 3.91 -16.16 5.13
C SER A 387 4.31 -16.11 6.61
N ALA A 388 5.60 -15.87 6.89
CA ALA A 388 6.08 -15.67 8.26
C ALA A 388 5.54 -14.38 8.93
N MET A 389 4.94 -13.48 8.15
CA MET A 389 4.30 -12.24 8.62
C MET A 389 2.79 -12.39 8.80
N LEU A 390 2.19 -13.52 8.40
CA LEU A 390 0.75 -13.78 8.52
C LEU A 390 0.35 -14.08 9.96
N PRO A 391 -0.92 -13.82 10.36
CA PRO A 391 -1.42 -14.18 11.67
C PRO A 391 -1.30 -15.69 11.92
N GLY A 392 -0.76 -16.08 13.07
CA GLY A 392 -0.65 -17.48 13.46
C GLY A 392 0.53 -18.25 12.84
N ALA A 393 1.43 -17.61 12.10
CA ALA A 393 2.67 -18.21 11.68
C ALA A 393 3.51 -18.56 12.95
N ALA A 394 3.79 -19.82 13.16
CA ALA A 394 4.73 -20.24 14.22
C ALA A 394 6.12 -19.65 13.92
N PRO A 395 6.86 -19.12 14.91
CA PRO A 395 8.21 -18.65 14.68
C PRO A 395 9.06 -19.80 14.14
N GLU A 396 9.77 -19.56 13.02
CA GLU A 396 10.76 -20.54 12.53
C GLU A 396 11.73 -20.88 13.67
N PRO A 397 12.04 -22.19 13.88
CA PRO A 397 13.09 -22.54 14.83
C PRO A 397 14.41 -21.93 14.35
N GLU A 398 15.02 -21.10 15.17
CA GLU A 398 16.39 -20.59 14.97
C GLU A 398 17.28 -21.76 14.55
N LYS A 399 17.86 -21.68 13.36
CA LYS A 399 18.87 -22.65 12.91
C LYS A 399 20.07 -22.52 13.82
N ASP A 400 20.14 -23.41 14.79
CA ASP A 400 21.30 -23.60 15.62
C ASP A 400 22.47 -24.10 14.74
N ASP A 401 23.40 -23.22 14.39
CA ASP A 401 24.59 -23.49 13.57
C ASP A 401 25.61 -24.40 14.24
N ARG A 402 25.24 -25.14 15.30
CA ARG A 402 26.12 -26.00 16.09
C ARG A 402 26.06 -27.49 15.78
N ALA A 403 25.43 -27.91 14.69
CA ALA A 403 25.43 -29.38 14.32
C ALA A 403 26.22 -29.66 13.06
N LYS A 404 27.54 -29.36 13.04
CA LYS A 404 28.49 -30.11 12.20
C LYS A 404 28.91 -31.33 12.94
N ALA A 405 28.69 -32.49 12.29
CA ALA A 405 29.23 -33.85 12.53
C ALA A 405 28.27 -34.90 13.09
N ARG A 406 27.70 -35.69 12.18
CA ARG A 406 27.70 -37.15 12.28
C ARG A 406 27.20 -37.82 10.99
N PRO A 407 27.63 -39.08 10.72
CA PRO A 407 27.74 -39.61 9.36
C PRO A 407 26.51 -40.39 8.87
N ALA A 408 26.53 -40.65 7.56
CA ALA A 408 25.55 -41.38 6.77
C ALA A 408 25.05 -42.72 7.40
N ARG A 409 23.72 -42.93 7.27
CA ARG A 409 23.17 -44.31 7.24
C ARG A 409 22.06 -44.35 6.17
N ASP A 410 22.21 -45.32 5.30
CA ASP A 410 21.31 -45.72 4.22
C ASP A 410 19.91 -46.08 4.68
N GLY A 411 18.91 -45.84 3.82
CA GLY A 411 17.56 -46.39 4.04
C GLY A 411 16.48 -45.77 3.16
N ASN A 412 16.43 -46.22 1.94
CA ASN A 412 15.36 -46.21 0.93
C ASN A 412 13.92 -46.12 1.46
N ALA A 413 13.15 -45.06 1.07
CA ALA A 413 11.71 -45.12 0.75
C ALA A 413 11.26 -43.76 0.16
N ARG A 414 10.98 -43.74 -1.13
CA ARG A 414 10.33 -42.60 -1.82
C ARG A 414 8.82 -42.79 -1.78
N PRO A 415 8.05 -41.78 -1.38
CA PRO A 415 6.60 -41.73 -1.67
C PRO A 415 6.35 -41.33 -3.13
N ASP A 416 5.56 -42.15 -3.81
CA ASP A 416 5.15 -41.94 -5.21
C ASP A 416 4.12 -40.86 -5.37
N TYR A 417 4.52 -39.66 -5.84
CA TYR A 417 3.67 -38.53 -6.15
C TYR A 417 3.09 -38.53 -7.58
N SER A 418 3.26 -39.63 -8.34
CA SER A 418 2.93 -39.67 -9.78
C SER A 418 1.43 -39.75 -10.13
N ARG A 419 0.53 -39.96 -9.15
CA ARG A 419 -0.89 -40.25 -9.44
C ARG A 419 -1.86 -39.06 -9.43
N ARG A 420 -1.48 -37.90 -8.90
CA ARG A 420 -2.40 -36.72 -8.84
C ARG A 420 -2.32 -35.78 -10.04
N HIS A 421 -1.23 -35.80 -10.82
CA HIS A 421 -1.08 -34.88 -11.98
C HIS A 421 -1.66 -35.39 -13.30
N ALA A 422 -2.05 -36.66 -13.40
CA ALA A 422 -2.54 -37.24 -14.67
C ALA A 422 -3.98 -36.83 -15.01
N THR A 423 -4.77 -36.35 -14.06
CA THR A 423 -6.19 -36.06 -14.26
C THR A 423 -6.43 -34.65 -14.80
N ALA A 424 -5.63 -33.67 -14.41
CA ALA A 424 -5.76 -32.28 -14.84
C ALA A 424 -5.38 -32.04 -16.31
N LEU A 425 -4.41 -32.81 -16.84
CA LEU A 425 -3.95 -32.68 -18.23
C LEU A 425 -4.91 -33.28 -19.28
N ARG A 426 -5.92 -34.07 -18.87
CA ARG A 426 -6.92 -34.66 -19.79
C ARG A 426 -8.08 -33.71 -20.12
N LEU A 427 -8.31 -32.66 -19.33
CA LEU A 427 -9.41 -31.72 -19.54
C LEU A 427 -9.06 -30.57 -20.50
N LEU A 428 -7.78 -30.38 -20.84
CA LEU A 428 -7.29 -29.33 -21.74
C LEU A 428 -7.14 -29.78 -23.21
N ARG A 429 -7.56 -31.00 -23.56
CA ARG A 429 -7.51 -31.55 -24.94
C ARG A 429 -8.88 -31.77 -25.59
N ARG A 430 -9.92 -31.12 -25.09
CA ARG A 430 -11.23 -31.06 -25.79
C ARG A 430 -11.66 -29.62 -26.02
#